data_4aa07440eb8c9784a93c831a01142453
#
_entry.id   4aa07440eb8c9784a93c831a01142453
#
_cell.length_a   1.000
_cell.length_b   1.000
_cell.length_c   1.000
_cell.angle_alpha   90.00
_cell.angle_beta   90.00
_cell.angle_gamma   90.00
#
_symmetry.space_group_name_H-M   'P 1'
#
loop_
_entity.id
_entity.type
_entity.pdbx_description
1 polymer ?
#
loop_
_entity_poly.entity_id
_entity_poly.type
_entity_poly.pdbx_seq_one_letter_code
_entity_poly.pdbx_strand_id
1 'polypeptide(L)'
;MKVNRGETTLSRLSGARGLLLATAALGLFLGCASRQDEEVAKLRARATYEQAVRNLSENRLALGMASLKEALQLDPDNAQYHNTLGLVLLNLGRAPEAQVEFQTAVDLDKSSPDLQHNLGISLAQQSRFVDAIAAYKKALAFPTYTTPEVAYYNMGEAYIRLGKPQEAQESFRAAIQLEPTLVAAHYGLGLALSQGGRNEEAKVAFRRARDLDPASPFSELAKSALRQLGDGG
;
A
#
# COMPACT_ATOMS: atom_id res chain seq x y z
N MET A 1 -67.51 39.30 47.51
CA MET A 1 -67.33 38.29 46.45
C MET A 1 -66.01 38.54 45.82
N LYS A 2 -64.94 37.80 46.22
CA LYS A 2 -63.60 37.87 45.61
C LYS A 2 -63.28 36.49 45.03
N VAL A 3 -63.18 36.41 43.73
CA VAL A 3 -62.86 35.22 43.03
C VAL A 3 -61.28 35.11 42.97
N ASN A 4 -60.78 34.05 43.47
CA ASN A 4 -59.37 33.74 43.45
C ASN A 4 -58.99 33.10 42.09
N ARG A 5 -58.15 33.75 41.31
CA ARG A 5 -57.49 33.16 40.08
C ARG A 5 -56.00 33.25 40.26
N GLY A 6 -55.38 32.15 40.50
CA GLY A 6 -53.93 32.15 40.52
C GLY A 6 -53.31 30.83 41.00
N GLU A 7 -53.56 29.70 40.31
CA GLU A 7 -52.77 28.49 40.49
C GLU A 7 -52.95 27.51 39.33
N THR A 8 -52.32 27.79 38.19
CA THR A 8 -52.19 26.73 37.13
C THR A 8 -51.02 26.91 36.17
N THR A 9 -49.99 27.69 36.48
CA THR A 9 -48.88 27.90 35.53
C THR A 9 -47.54 27.26 35.96
N LEU A 10 -47.36 26.72 37.16
CA LEU A 10 -46.07 26.18 37.63
C LEU A 10 -45.90 24.67 37.44
N SER A 11 -46.99 23.92 37.16
CA SER A 11 -46.88 22.44 37.04
C SER A 11 -46.50 21.99 35.62
N ARG A 12 -46.60 22.83 34.57
CA ARG A 12 -46.28 22.46 33.19
C ARG A 12 -44.78 22.62 32.83
N LEU A 13 -44.01 23.39 33.60
CA LEU A 13 -42.58 23.61 33.36
C LEU A 13 -41.66 22.53 33.96
N SER A 14 -42.13 21.78 34.94
CA SER A 14 -41.35 20.68 35.53
C SER A 14 -41.35 19.41 34.68
N GLY A 15 -42.44 19.14 33.95
CA GLY A 15 -42.57 17.97 33.09
C GLY A 15 -41.67 18.06 31.80
N ALA A 16 -41.56 19.26 31.23
CA ALA A 16 -40.77 19.48 30.01
C ALA A 16 -39.23 19.37 30.29
N ARG A 17 -38.79 19.84 31.47
CA ARG A 17 -37.37 19.68 31.89
C ARG A 17 -37.01 18.27 32.22
N GLY A 18 -37.90 17.50 32.84
CA GLY A 18 -37.72 16.10 33.10
C GLY A 18 -37.62 15.22 31.83
N LEU A 19 -38.47 15.53 30.83
CA LEU A 19 -38.47 14.80 29.56
C LEU A 19 -37.21 15.09 28.72
N LEU A 20 -36.71 16.34 28.71
CA LEU A 20 -35.48 16.73 28.03
C LEU A 20 -34.23 16.09 28.69
N LEU A 21 -34.18 15.96 30.00
CA LEU A 21 -33.10 15.31 30.72
C LEU A 21 -33.13 13.81 30.53
N ALA A 22 -34.30 13.18 30.46
CA ALA A 22 -34.45 11.75 30.22
C ALA A 22 -34.02 11.37 28.77
N THR A 23 -34.37 12.18 27.76
CA THR A 23 -33.96 11.95 26.36
C THR A 23 -32.48 12.18 26.17
N ALA A 24 -31.87 13.15 26.84
CA ALA A 24 -30.43 13.37 26.81
C ALA A 24 -29.66 12.22 27.51
N ALA A 25 -30.15 11.74 28.63
CA ALA A 25 -29.54 10.58 29.32
C ALA A 25 -29.66 9.29 28.49
N LEU A 26 -30.80 9.03 27.86
CA LEU A 26 -31.01 7.87 27.00
C LEU A 26 -30.09 7.92 25.76
N GLY A 27 -29.91 9.10 25.15
CA GLY A 27 -28.97 9.31 24.03
C GLY A 27 -27.51 9.07 24.43
N LEU A 28 -27.12 9.46 25.65
CA LEU A 28 -25.78 9.20 26.18
C LEU A 28 -25.56 7.72 26.47
N PHE A 29 -26.55 7.01 27.02
CA PHE A 29 -26.46 5.56 27.26
C PHE A 29 -26.40 4.75 25.96
N LEU A 30 -27.20 5.08 24.96
CA LEU A 30 -27.15 4.44 23.64
C LEU A 30 -25.83 4.72 22.93
N GLY A 31 -25.30 5.96 23.01
CA GLY A 31 -24.01 6.30 22.46
C GLY A 31 -22.81 5.60 23.16
N CYS A 32 -22.89 5.37 24.47
CA CYS A 32 -21.87 4.62 25.20
C CYS A 32 -21.92 3.13 24.86
N ALA A 33 -23.10 2.53 24.77
CA ALA A 33 -23.26 1.12 24.40
C ALA A 33 -22.73 0.87 22.99
N SER A 34 -23.08 1.70 21.99
CA SER A 34 -22.60 1.55 20.63
C SER A 34 -21.08 1.71 20.49
N ARG A 35 -20.46 2.61 21.26
CA ARG A 35 -19.01 2.77 21.31
C ARG A 35 -18.32 1.53 21.92
N GLN A 36 -18.89 0.97 22.94
CA GLN A 36 -18.34 -0.23 23.59
C GLN A 36 -18.41 -1.44 22.67
N ASP A 37 -19.50 -1.59 21.90
CA ASP A 37 -19.65 -2.66 20.91
C ASP A 37 -18.66 -2.49 19.76
N GLU A 38 -18.40 -1.25 19.31
CA GLU A 38 -17.40 -0.93 18.27
C GLU A 38 -15.97 -1.26 18.75
N GLU A 39 -15.60 -0.88 19.98
CA GLU A 39 -14.29 -1.22 20.55
C GLU A 39 -14.09 -2.75 20.67
N VAL A 40 -15.12 -3.47 21.10
CA VAL A 40 -15.09 -4.94 21.15
C VAL A 40 -14.94 -5.53 19.75
N ALA A 41 -15.62 -4.98 18.73
CA ALA A 41 -15.49 -5.41 17.35
C ALA A 41 -14.06 -5.19 16.83
N LYS A 42 -13.46 -4.02 17.08
CA LYS A 42 -12.06 -3.72 16.70
C LYS A 42 -11.05 -4.65 17.39
N LEU A 43 -11.24 -4.95 18.68
CA LEU A 43 -10.39 -5.91 19.39
C LEU A 43 -10.48 -7.32 18.77
N ARG A 44 -11.69 -7.77 18.42
CA ARG A 44 -11.89 -9.04 17.72
C ARG A 44 -11.27 -9.02 16.32
N ALA A 45 -11.47 -7.93 15.56
CA ALA A 45 -10.87 -7.74 14.27
C ALA A 45 -9.35 -7.89 14.32
N ARG A 46 -8.71 -7.24 15.30
CA ARG A 46 -7.27 -7.34 15.53
C ARG A 46 -6.81 -8.78 15.79
N ALA A 47 -7.49 -9.49 16.69
CA ALA A 47 -7.15 -10.89 17.01
C ALA A 47 -7.30 -11.79 15.77
N THR A 48 -8.37 -11.59 15.00
CA THR A 48 -8.62 -12.32 13.74
C THR A 48 -7.57 -11.97 12.67
N TYR A 49 -7.16 -10.71 12.57
CA TYR A 49 -6.07 -10.29 11.69
C TYR A 49 -4.73 -10.93 12.07
N GLU A 50 -4.39 -10.97 13.36
CA GLU A 50 -3.18 -11.66 13.84
C GLU A 50 -3.21 -13.16 13.48
N GLN A 51 -4.38 -13.78 13.56
CA GLN A 51 -4.57 -15.16 13.10
C GLN A 51 -4.40 -15.27 11.56
N ALA A 52 -4.91 -14.30 10.80
CA ALA A 52 -4.72 -14.25 9.36
C ALA A 52 -3.22 -14.20 9.00
N VAL A 53 -2.47 -13.28 9.64
CA VAL A 53 -1.02 -13.16 9.42
C VAL A 53 -0.27 -14.45 9.75
N ARG A 54 -0.60 -15.11 10.88
CA ARG A 54 -0.02 -16.43 11.21
C ARG A 54 -0.32 -17.48 10.13
N ASN A 55 -1.57 -17.58 9.70
CA ASN A 55 -1.95 -18.53 8.65
C ASN A 55 -1.22 -18.27 7.32
N LEU A 56 -1.05 -16.99 6.96
CA LEU A 56 -0.30 -16.59 5.75
C LEU A 56 1.18 -16.94 5.86
N SER A 57 1.81 -16.70 7.01
CA SER A 57 3.22 -17.03 7.26
C SER A 57 3.50 -18.54 7.24
N GLU A 58 2.50 -19.34 7.60
CA GLU A 58 2.55 -20.80 7.54
C GLU A 58 2.09 -21.36 6.18
N ASN A 59 1.98 -20.51 5.16
CA ASN A 59 1.54 -20.85 3.80
C ASN A 59 0.12 -21.47 3.74
N ARG A 60 -0.71 -21.23 4.75
CA ARG A 60 -2.12 -21.63 4.81
C ARG A 60 -3.01 -20.55 4.20
N LEU A 61 -2.86 -20.33 2.90
CA LEU A 61 -3.40 -19.19 2.17
C LEU A 61 -4.92 -19.06 2.29
N ALA A 62 -5.67 -20.16 2.13
CA ALA A 62 -7.13 -20.15 2.20
C ALA A 62 -7.65 -19.73 3.59
N LEU A 63 -7.02 -20.24 4.64
CA LEU A 63 -7.36 -19.87 6.04
C LEU A 63 -6.97 -18.42 6.33
N GLY A 64 -5.78 -17.99 5.88
CA GLY A 64 -5.33 -16.62 6.02
C GLY A 64 -6.28 -15.62 5.36
N MET A 65 -6.71 -15.89 4.13
CA MET A 65 -7.70 -15.05 3.43
C MET A 65 -9.08 -15.04 4.11
N ALA A 66 -9.53 -16.18 4.63
CA ALA A 66 -10.81 -16.24 5.34
C ALA A 66 -10.77 -15.38 6.61
N SER A 67 -9.74 -15.56 7.45
CA SER A 67 -9.54 -14.75 8.66
C SER A 67 -9.39 -13.25 8.33
N LEU A 68 -8.69 -12.90 7.24
CA LEU A 68 -8.50 -11.51 6.84
C LEU A 68 -9.81 -10.85 6.41
N LYS A 69 -10.67 -11.58 5.67
CA LYS A 69 -12.01 -11.10 5.31
C LYS A 69 -12.92 -10.94 6.52
N GLU A 70 -12.82 -11.85 7.50
CA GLU A 70 -13.54 -11.72 8.76
C GLU A 70 -13.08 -10.49 9.56
N ALA A 71 -11.76 -10.22 9.64
CA ALA A 71 -11.23 -9.03 10.27
C ALA A 71 -11.76 -7.74 9.60
N LEU A 72 -11.83 -7.71 8.27
CA LEU A 72 -12.41 -6.60 7.49
C LEU A 72 -13.93 -6.44 7.67
N GLN A 73 -14.67 -7.51 7.97
CA GLN A 73 -16.08 -7.40 8.32
C GLN A 73 -16.29 -6.77 9.69
N LEU A 74 -15.36 -6.99 10.62
CA LEU A 74 -15.41 -6.44 11.98
C LEU A 74 -14.88 -5.00 12.06
N ASP A 75 -13.89 -4.65 11.24
CA ASP A 75 -13.26 -3.33 11.17
C ASP A 75 -12.93 -2.98 9.70
N PRO A 76 -13.93 -2.49 8.94
CA PRO A 76 -13.79 -2.23 7.51
C PRO A 76 -12.93 -1.02 7.17
N ASP A 77 -12.69 -0.13 8.13
CA ASP A 77 -11.93 1.11 7.93
C ASP A 77 -10.44 0.97 8.31
N ASN A 78 -9.93 -0.26 8.36
CA ASN A 78 -8.54 -0.51 8.72
C ASN A 78 -7.64 -0.62 7.48
N ALA A 79 -6.88 0.44 7.21
CA ALA A 79 -5.97 0.51 6.05
C ALA A 79 -4.98 -0.66 5.98
N GLN A 80 -4.48 -1.15 7.15
CA GLN A 80 -3.53 -2.26 7.18
C GLN A 80 -4.15 -3.58 6.74
N TYR A 81 -5.43 -3.84 7.08
CA TYR A 81 -6.10 -5.07 6.68
C TYR A 81 -6.34 -5.09 5.16
N HIS A 82 -6.77 -3.97 4.59
CA HIS A 82 -6.89 -3.79 3.13
C HIS A 82 -5.54 -3.96 2.44
N ASN A 83 -4.47 -3.34 2.96
CA ASN A 83 -3.13 -3.50 2.42
C ASN A 83 -2.69 -4.97 2.41
N THR A 84 -2.91 -5.68 3.52
CA THR A 84 -2.53 -7.11 3.61
C THR A 84 -3.34 -7.96 2.63
N LEU A 85 -4.64 -7.69 2.46
CA LEU A 85 -5.46 -8.39 1.47
C LEU A 85 -4.97 -8.10 0.05
N GLY A 86 -4.62 -6.84 -0.25
CA GLY A 86 -4.03 -6.44 -1.52
C GLY A 86 -2.73 -7.20 -1.83
N LEU A 87 -1.82 -7.34 -0.85
CA LEU A 87 -0.58 -8.10 -1.01
C LEU A 87 -0.84 -9.59 -1.29
N VAL A 88 -1.79 -10.18 -0.59
CA VAL A 88 -2.20 -11.58 -0.85
C VAL A 88 -2.76 -11.75 -2.25
N LEU A 89 -3.62 -10.82 -2.69
CA LEU A 89 -4.21 -10.84 -4.03
C LEU A 89 -3.14 -10.66 -5.13
N LEU A 90 -2.15 -9.79 -4.92
CA LEU A 90 -1.00 -9.65 -5.83
C LEU A 90 -0.22 -10.96 -5.98
N ASN A 91 0.05 -11.63 -4.87
CA ASN A 91 0.77 -12.91 -4.88
C ASN A 91 -0.02 -14.01 -5.62
N LEU A 92 -1.34 -13.91 -5.64
CA LEU A 92 -2.24 -14.78 -6.41
C LEU A 92 -2.39 -14.36 -7.88
N GLY A 93 -1.70 -13.32 -8.35
CA GLY A 93 -1.83 -12.78 -9.70
C GLY A 93 -3.15 -12.03 -9.95
N ARG A 94 -3.91 -11.68 -8.89
CA ARG A 94 -5.19 -10.98 -8.94
C ARG A 94 -5.00 -9.47 -8.84
N ALA A 95 -4.14 -8.91 -9.69
CA ALA A 95 -3.75 -7.51 -9.64
C ALA A 95 -4.91 -6.49 -9.72
N PRO A 96 -5.99 -6.70 -10.50
CA PRO A 96 -7.13 -5.77 -10.49
C PRO A 96 -7.85 -5.71 -9.13
N GLU A 97 -7.98 -6.83 -8.45
CA GLU A 97 -8.61 -6.89 -7.12
C GLU A 97 -7.67 -6.30 -6.05
N ALA A 98 -6.37 -6.59 -6.14
CA ALA A 98 -5.36 -5.99 -5.28
C ALA A 98 -5.36 -4.46 -5.38
N GLN A 99 -5.52 -3.91 -6.59
CA GLN A 99 -5.63 -2.47 -6.80
C GLN A 99 -6.80 -1.85 -6.03
N VAL A 100 -7.96 -2.51 -5.99
CA VAL A 100 -9.12 -2.01 -5.24
C VAL A 100 -8.79 -1.94 -3.75
N GLU A 101 -8.20 -2.99 -3.22
CA GLU A 101 -7.82 -3.05 -1.80
C GLU A 101 -6.75 -2.00 -1.44
N PHE A 102 -5.71 -1.84 -2.28
CA PHE A 102 -4.69 -0.82 -2.04
C PHE A 102 -5.25 0.60 -2.19
N GLN A 103 -6.16 0.84 -3.14
CA GLN A 103 -6.80 2.15 -3.27
C GLN A 103 -7.62 2.47 -2.01
N THR A 104 -8.40 1.50 -1.49
CA THR A 104 -9.13 1.66 -0.23
C THR A 104 -8.17 1.97 0.93
N ALA A 105 -7.06 1.22 1.04
CA ALA A 105 -6.05 1.46 2.05
C ALA A 105 -5.46 2.88 1.97
N VAL A 106 -5.15 3.37 0.77
CA VAL A 106 -4.66 4.74 0.51
C VAL A 106 -5.70 5.80 0.89
N ASP A 107 -6.98 5.55 0.64
CA ASP A 107 -8.04 6.50 0.96
C ASP A 107 -8.26 6.60 2.47
N LEU A 108 -8.06 5.50 3.19
CA LEU A 108 -8.14 5.41 4.65
C LEU A 108 -6.89 5.99 5.34
N ASP A 109 -5.69 5.74 4.81
CA ASP A 109 -4.45 6.31 5.31
C ASP A 109 -3.65 6.97 4.18
N LYS A 110 -3.82 8.28 4.04
CA LYS A 110 -3.14 9.10 3.04
C LYS A 110 -1.69 9.42 3.38
N SER A 111 -1.24 9.09 4.59
CA SER A 111 0.08 9.43 5.10
C SER A 111 1.13 8.33 4.89
N SER A 112 0.70 7.12 4.51
CA SER A 112 1.58 5.98 4.33
C SER A 112 2.15 5.91 2.90
N PRO A 113 3.47 6.08 2.72
CA PRO A 113 4.13 5.91 1.42
C PRO A 113 4.06 4.47 0.89
N ASP A 114 4.10 3.48 1.79
CA ASP A 114 4.07 2.06 1.41
C ASP A 114 2.76 1.68 0.70
N LEU A 115 1.64 2.28 1.09
CA LEU A 115 0.35 2.06 0.43
C LEU A 115 0.35 2.59 -1.00
N GLN A 116 0.96 3.77 -1.22
CA GLN A 116 1.12 4.33 -2.57
C GLN A 116 2.06 3.46 -3.42
N HIS A 117 3.14 2.94 -2.84
CA HIS A 117 4.04 2.02 -3.52
C HIS A 117 3.32 0.73 -3.94
N ASN A 118 2.59 0.09 -3.02
CA ASN A 118 1.86 -1.15 -3.29
C ASN A 118 0.76 -0.95 -4.35
N LEU A 119 0.07 0.19 -4.32
CA LEU A 119 -0.85 0.58 -5.39
C LEU A 119 -0.12 0.66 -6.74
N GLY A 120 1.07 1.28 -6.78
CA GLY A 120 1.92 1.34 -7.97
C GLY A 120 2.29 -0.03 -8.50
N ILE A 121 2.66 -0.98 -7.65
CA ILE A 121 2.97 -2.37 -8.05
C ILE A 121 1.74 -3.01 -8.71
N SER A 122 0.56 -2.89 -8.10
CA SER A 122 -0.67 -3.48 -8.66
C SER A 122 -1.03 -2.91 -10.03
N LEU A 123 -0.80 -1.62 -10.23
CA LEU A 123 -1.01 -0.94 -11.51
C LEU A 123 0.01 -1.39 -12.57
N ALA A 124 1.28 -1.54 -12.19
CA ALA A 124 2.33 -2.03 -13.08
C ALA A 124 2.06 -3.47 -13.55
N GLN A 125 1.59 -4.36 -12.68
CA GLN A 125 1.18 -5.72 -13.05
C GLN A 125 0.01 -5.74 -14.05
N GLN A 126 -0.83 -4.71 -14.05
CA GLN A 126 -1.90 -4.51 -15.04
C GLN A 126 -1.42 -3.79 -16.31
N SER A 127 -0.10 -3.60 -16.49
CA SER A 127 0.50 -2.83 -17.57
C SER A 127 0.07 -1.35 -17.62
N ARG A 128 -0.48 -0.82 -16.54
CA ARG A 128 -0.85 0.59 -16.38
C ARG A 128 0.36 1.40 -15.88
N PHE A 129 1.42 1.40 -16.68
CA PHE A 129 2.72 1.92 -16.28
C PHE A 129 2.72 3.43 -15.97
N VAL A 130 1.91 4.23 -16.66
CA VAL A 130 1.80 5.67 -16.38
C VAL A 130 1.20 5.92 -15.00
N ASP A 131 0.15 5.19 -14.65
CA ASP A 131 -0.51 5.30 -13.35
C ASP A 131 0.40 4.76 -12.23
N ALA A 132 1.14 3.67 -12.50
CA ALA A 132 2.11 3.11 -11.57
C ALA A 132 3.21 4.12 -11.22
N ILE A 133 3.78 4.78 -12.23
CA ILE A 133 4.79 5.84 -12.04
C ILE A 133 4.22 6.98 -11.19
N ALA A 134 2.96 7.38 -11.41
CA ALA A 134 2.33 8.42 -10.61
C ALA A 134 2.19 8.01 -9.13
N ALA A 135 1.85 6.74 -8.86
CA ALA A 135 1.76 6.19 -7.50
C ALA A 135 3.15 6.12 -6.84
N TYR A 136 4.18 5.63 -7.54
CA TYR A 136 5.56 5.61 -7.01
C TYR A 136 6.08 7.02 -6.69
N LYS A 137 5.80 8.01 -7.55
CA LYS A 137 6.16 9.41 -7.28
C LYS A 137 5.47 9.95 -6.03
N LYS A 138 4.22 9.57 -5.76
CA LYS A 138 3.54 9.93 -4.52
C LYS A 138 4.23 9.30 -3.31
N ALA A 139 4.62 8.02 -3.37
CA ALA A 139 5.39 7.37 -2.30
C ALA A 139 6.72 8.10 -2.04
N LEU A 140 7.46 8.42 -3.09
CA LEU A 140 8.75 9.12 -3.01
C LEU A 140 8.64 10.57 -2.50
N ALA A 141 7.46 11.18 -2.52
CA ALA A 141 7.24 12.52 -1.95
C ALA A 141 7.23 12.53 -0.42
N PHE A 142 7.15 11.38 0.24
CA PHE A 142 7.17 11.28 1.70
C PHE A 142 8.60 11.12 2.22
N PRO A 143 9.08 12.04 3.09
CA PRO A 143 10.42 11.94 3.70
C PRO A 143 10.59 10.69 4.58
N THR A 144 9.48 10.11 5.04
CA THR A 144 9.44 8.93 5.91
C THR A 144 9.48 7.61 5.13
N TYR A 145 9.54 7.66 3.79
CA TYR A 145 9.57 6.44 3.00
C TYR A 145 10.90 5.71 3.17
N THR A 146 10.84 4.45 3.62
CA THR A 146 12.03 3.70 4.08
C THR A 146 12.75 2.94 2.98
N THR A 147 12.12 2.71 1.83
CA THR A 147 12.69 1.95 0.69
C THR A 147 12.56 2.70 -0.63
N PRO A 148 13.04 3.96 -0.70
CA PRO A 148 12.92 4.77 -1.91
C PRO A 148 13.67 4.19 -3.11
N GLU A 149 14.76 3.43 -2.89
CA GLU A 149 15.52 2.71 -3.93
C GLU A 149 14.64 1.71 -4.69
N VAL A 150 13.72 1.02 -3.99
CA VAL A 150 12.80 0.06 -4.60
C VAL A 150 11.76 0.78 -5.48
N ALA A 151 11.25 1.91 -5.03
CA ALA A 151 10.31 2.70 -5.84
C ALA A 151 10.98 3.27 -7.10
N TYR A 152 12.21 3.78 -6.99
CA TYR A 152 12.98 4.23 -8.16
C TYR A 152 13.27 3.08 -9.13
N TYR A 153 13.64 1.90 -8.62
CA TYR A 153 13.82 0.71 -9.44
C TYR A 153 12.53 0.36 -10.21
N ASN A 154 11.38 0.29 -9.51
CA ASN A 154 10.09 -0.01 -10.13
C ASN A 154 9.65 1.06 -11.14
N MET A 155 9.97 2.33 -10.89
CA MET A 155 9.77 3.41 -11.87
C MET A 155 10.62 3.18 -13.12
N GLY A 156 11.88 2.80 -12.96
CA GLY A 156 12.78 2.47 -14.06
C GLY A 156 12.23 1.36 -14.95
N GLU A 157 11.75 0.27 -14.33
CA GLU A 157 11.08 -0.84 -15.03
C GLU A 157 9.84 -0.36 -15.81
N ALA A 158 9.00 0.48 -15.18
CA ALA A 158 7.82 1.03 -15.82
C ALA A 158 8.18 1.92 -17.03
N TYR A 159 9.25 2.71 -16.94
CA TYR A 159 9.74 3.53 -18.04
C TYR A 159 10.33 2.69 -19.18
N ILE A 160 11.04 1.58 -18.88
CA ILE A 160 11.48 0.60 -19.90
C ILE A 160 10.27 0.08 -20.70
N ARG A 161 9.20 -0.31 -19.99
CA ARG A 161 7.98 -0.84 -20.62
C ARG A 161 7.23 0.20 -21.44
N LEU A 162 7.39 1.48 -21.16
CA LEU A 162 6.85 2.60 -21.94
C LEU A 162 7.75 3.02 -23.10
N GLY A 163 8.91 2.41 -23.30
CA GLY A 163 9.88 2.82 -24.33
C GLY A 163 10.52 4.17 -24.04
N LYS A 164 10.71 4.53 -22.77
CA LYS A 164 11.30 5.78 -22.30
C LYS A 164 12.66 5.53 -21.63
N PRO A 165 13.70 5.21 -22.43
CA PRO A 165 14.98 4.78 -21.88
C PRO A 165 15.72 5.87 -21.11
N GLN A 166 15.52 7.15 -21.40
CA GLN A 166 16.19 8.24 -20.68
C GLN A 166 15.66 8.34 -19.26
N GLU A 167 14.34 8.38 -19.08
CA GLU A 167 13.68 8.42 -17.77
C GLU A 167 13.94 7.14 -16.96
N ALA A 168 14.07 6.00 -17.64
CA ALA A 168 14.48 4.74 -17.01
C ALA A 168 15.91 4.83 -16.46
N GLN A 169 16.86 5.37 -17.23
CA GLN A 169 18.25 5.58 -16.78
C GLN A 169 18.32 6.47 -15.53
N GLU A 170 17.56 7.57 -15.52
CA GLU A 170 17.49 8.48 -14.36
C GLU A 170 16.97 7.75 -13.12
N SER A 171 15.90 6.98 -13.28
CA SER A 171 15.29 6.23 -12.21
C SER A 171 16.23 5.15 -11.65
N PHE A 172 16.87 4.34 -12.51
CA PHE A 172 17.83 3.33 -12.05
C PHE A 172 19.08 3.95 -11.41
N ARG A 173 19.58 5.08 -11.91
CA ARG A 173 20.68 5.80 -11.25
C ARG A 173 20.29 6.30 -9.87
N ALA A 174 19.07 6.83 -9.69
CA ALA A 174 18.57 7.22 -8.39
C ALA A 174 18.50 6.02 -7.43
N ALA A 175 18.02 4.87 -7.89
CA ALA A 175 18.02 3.63 -7.09
C ALA A 175 19.44 3.22 -6.69
N ILE A 176 20.40 3.24 -7.61
CA ILE A 176 21.82 2.91 -7.36
C ILE A 176 22.50 3.90 -6.41
N GLN A 177 22.12 5.17 -6.49
CA GLN A 177 22.66 6.20 -5.57
C GLN A 177 22.24 5.92 -4.12
N LEU A 178 21.02 5.43 -3.91
CA LEU A 178 20.48 5.09 -2.60
C LEU A 178 20.99 3.72 -2.12
N GLU A 179 21.03 2.73 -3.02
CA GLU A 179 21.52 1.38 -2.73
C GLU A 179 22.51 0.93 -3.81
N PRO A 180 23.83 1.19 -3.62
CA PRO A 180 24.85 0.88 -4.62
C PRO A 180 25.04 -0.61 -4.93
N THR A 181 24.51 -1.48 -4.07
CA THR A 181 24.60 -2.94 -4.21
C THR A 181 23.35 -3.56 -4.82
N LEU A 182 22.36 -2.76 -5.21
CA LEU A 182 21.11 -3.23 -5.84
C LEU A 182 21.38 -3.78 -7.25
N VAL A 183 21.69 -5.08 -7.35
CA VAL A 183 22.03 -5.77 -8.61
C VAL A 183 21.00 -5.54 -9.70
N ALA A 184 19.71 -5.62 -9.34
CA ALA A 184 18.60 -5.42 -10.25
C ALA A 184 18.63 -4.02 -10.91
N ALA A 185 18.99 -2.98 -10.15
CA ALA A 185 19.06 -1.61 -10.69
C ALA A 185 20.24 -1.44 -11.66
N HIS A 186 21.39 -2.05 -11.40
CA HIS A 186 22.51 -2.07 -12.35
C HIS A 186 22.16 -2.80 -13.66
N TYR A 187 21.48 -3.93 -13.56
CA TYR A 187 20.98 -4.64 -14.73
C TYR A 187 19.95 -3.81 -15.50
N GLY A 188 18.96 -3.22 -14.81
CA GLY A 188 17.96 -2.31 -15.41
C GLY A 188 18.60 -1.09 -16.09
N LEU A 189 19.63 -0.49 -15.47
CA LEU A 189 20.40 0.60 -16.08
C LEU A 189 21.07 0.14 -17.38
N GLY A 190 21.66 -1.07 -17.39
CA GLY A 190 22.22 -1.65 -18.61
C GLY A 190 21.20 -1.80 -19.73
N LEU A 191 20.00 -2.29 -19.40
CA LEU A 191 18.90 -2.39 -20.37
C LEU A 191 18.48 -1.02 -20.92
N ALA A 192 18.30 -0.04 -20.03
CA ALA A 192 17.91 1.32 -20.41
C ALA A 192 18.96 1.99 -21.31
N LEU A 193 20.24 1.80 -21.01
CA LEU A 193 21.34 2.31 -21.82
C LEU A 193 21.39 1.64 -23.19
N SER A 194 21.22 0.32 -23.25
CA SER A 194 21.19 -0.44 -24.51
C SER A 194 20.01 -0.04 -25.38
N GLN A 195 18.80 0.12 -24.82
CA GLN A 195 17.65 0.64 -25.55
C GLN A 195 17.87 2.07 -26.07
N GLY A 196 18.65 2.87 -25.35
CA GLY A 196 19.07 4.22 -25.78
C GLY A 196 20.25 4.23 -26.77
N GLY A 197 20.73 3.08 -27.25
CA GLY A 197 21.86 2.97 -28.18
C GLY A 197 23.25 3.17 -27.54
N ARG A 198 23.34 3.29 -26.22
CA ARG A 198 24.58 3.54 -25.44
C ARG A 198 25.24 2.23 -25.02
N ASN A 199 25.57 1.39 -26.02
CA ASN A 199 25.97 -0.01 -25.78
C ASN A 199 27.26 -0.15 -24.93
N GLU A 200 28.24 0.71 -25.09
CA GLU A 200 29.47 0.62 -24.28
C GLU A 200 29.22 0.92 -22.79
N GLU A 201 28.34 1.89 -22.52
CA GLU A 201 27.94 2.17 -21.14
C GLU A 201 27.02 1.09 -20.57
N ALA A 202 26.17 0.48 -21.41
CA ALA A 202 25.36 -0.67 -21.04
C ALA A 202 26.22 -1.85 -20.59
N LYS A 203 27.32 -2.15 -21.31
CA LYS A 203 28.30 -3.18 -20.91
C LYS A 203 28.89 -2.92 -19.52
N VAL A 204 29.23 -1.65 -19.21
CA VAL A 204 29.73 -1.31 -17.87
C VAL A 204 28.70 -1.61 -16.79
N ALA A 205 27.42 -1.21 -17.01
CA ALA A 205 26.35 -1.47 -16.05
C ALA A 205 26.07 -2.97 -15.88
N PHE A 206 26.07 -3.74 -16.98
CA PHE A 206 25.90 -5.20 -16.93
C PHE A 206 27.07 -5.91 -16.23
N ARG A 207 28.32 -5.50 -16.48
CA ARG A 207 29.47 -6.05 -15.73
C ARG A 207 29.32 -5.78 -14.24
N ARG A 208 28.90 -4.58 -13.85
CA ARG A 208 28.65 -4.26 -12.45
C ARG A 208 27.56 -5.14 -11.83
N ALA A 209 26.45 -5.37 -12.53
CA ALA A 209 25.39 -6.29 -12.09
C ALA A 209 25.92 -7.73 -11.93
N ARG A 210 26.74 -8.21 -12.88
CA ARG A 210 27.36 -9.53 -12.82
C ARG A 210 28.27 -9.70 -11.60
N ASP A 211 29.06 -8.69 -11.29
CA ASP A 211 30.16 -8.78 -10.33
C ASP A 211 29.70 -8.53 -8.88
N LEU A 212 28.58 -7.83 -8.67
CA LEU A 212 28.05 -7.51 -7.34
C LEU A 212 27.55 -8.75 -6.59
N ASP A 213 26.79 -9.61 -7.24
CA ASP A 213 26.32 -10.87 -6.68
C ASP A 213 26.24 -11.93 -7.78
N PRO A 214 27.30 -12.72 -7.97
CA PRO A 214 27.36 -13.75 -9.02
C PRO A 214 26.26 -14.81 -8.96
N ALA A 215 25.62 -15.00 -7.79
CA ALA A 215 24.54 -15.95 -7.58
C ALA A 215 23.16 -15.37 -7.90
N SER A 216 23.05 -14.06 -8.07
CA SER A 216 21.80 -13.39 -8.40
C SER A 216 21.28 -13.80 -9.78
N PRO A 217 19.95 -13.98 -9.96
CA PRO A 217 19.35 -14.18 -11.27
C PRO A 217 19.68 -13.04 -12.24
N PHE A 218 19.81 -11.80 -11.76
CA PHE A 218 20.19 -10.66 -12.58
C PHE A 218 21.62 -10.71 -13.11
N SER A 219 22.54 -11.40 -12.38
CA SER A 219 23.90 -11.62 -12.86
C SER A 219 23.93 -12.54 -14.08
N GLU A 220 23.12 -13.60 -14.08
CA GLU A 220 22.99 -14.47 -15.25
C GLU A 220 22.37 -13.75 -16.45
N LEU A 221 21.36 -12.92 -16.20
CA LEU A 221 20.78 -12.07 -17.24
C LEU A 221 21.81 -11.06 -17.79
N ALA A 222 22.63 -10.46 -16.93
CA ALA A 222 23.69 -9.53 -17.32
C ALA A 222 24.76 -10.23 -18.16
N LYS A 223 25.19 -11.44 -17.82
CA LYS A 223 26.11 -12.27 -18.64
C LYS A 223 25.53 -12.52 -20.02
N SER A 224 24.24 -12.83 -20.10
CA SER A 224 23.55 -13.02 -21.39
C SER A 224 23.53 -11.74 -22.23
N ALA A 225 23.20 -10.61 -21.63
CA ALA A 225 23.19 -9.31 -22.28
C ALA A 225 24.60 -8.90 -22.78
N LEU A 226 25.65 -9.13 -22.00
CA LEU A 226 27.03 -8.88 -22.39
C LEU A 226 27.42 -9.69 -23.64
N ARG A 227 27.10 -10.99 -23.67
CA ARG A 227 27.33 -11.80 -24.89
C ARG A 227 26.63 -11.26 -26.12
N GLN A 228 25.40 -10.79 -26.00
CA GLN A 228 24.64 -10.19 -27.10
C GLN A 228 25.29 -8.89 -27.61
N LEU A 229 25.92 -8.13 -26.72
CA LEU A 229 26.66 -6.92 -27.06
C LEU A 229 28.10 -7.18 -27.52
N GLY A 230 28.49 -8.44 -27.74
CA GLY A 230 29.84 -8.82 -28.19
C GLY A 230 30.90 -8.72 -27.09
N ASP A 231 30.52 -8.78 -25.82
CA ASP A 231 31.39 -8.77 -24.66
C ASP A 231 31.33 -10.14 -23.98
N GLY A 232 31.92 -11.12 -24.61
CA GLY A 232 31.87 -12.54 -24.22
C GLY A 232 33.09 -13.02 -23.45
N GLY A 233 33.81 -12.10 -22.72
CA GLY A 233 34.99 -12.43 -21.94
C GLY A 233 34.71 -12.69 -20.47
#